data_338199af6944667e02819204b6f17a18
#
_entry.id   338199af6944667e02819204b6f17a18
#
_cell.length_a   1.000
_cell.length_b   1.000
_cell.length_c   1.000
_cell.angle_alpha   90.00
_cell.angle_beta   90.00
_cell.angle_gamma   90.00
#
_symmetry.space_group_name_H-M   'P 1'
#
loop_
_entity.id
_entity.type
_entity.pdbx_description
1 polymer ?
#
loop_
_entity_poly.entity_id
_entity_poly.type
_entity_poly.pdbx_seq_one_letter_code
_entity_poly.pdbx_strand_id
1 'polypeptide(L)'
;MKVVAAVNGLITSEIAAFYALRFAAQHGFPLTLLHVENSLDSLEDVERSMAVIEEAASDDDVTTERILLAGNPIKTIRKYLSANRVDTLFCSTSRHRTFFQNSLRQQLTYLPLPVDLAVVQVVRLDAAHAVRNVVLPIEEDRLSVKKFSFFASFAKTYGAATEIYSVTLVDSEILAKMDIHLTRSLLSKINDHLSHYVKLARCMGIPLRIKHSVARNKIDQVLHHLSHHDFQLMIIGGSRQSGLSTLLRGNPIERLLHETPINTITFYGRDDG
;
A
#
# COMPACT_ATOMS: atom_id res chain seq x y z
N MET A 1 -12.13 -10.60 13.84
CA MET A 1 -11.33 -9.46 13.36
C MET A 1 -12.13 -8.79 12.27
N LYS A 2 -11.91 -7.52 11.98
CA LYS A 2 -12.59 -6.77 10.92
C LYS A 2 -11.60 -5.85 10.20
N VAL A 3 -11.95 -5.47 8.98
CA VAL A 3 -11.24 -4.43 8.21
C VAL A 3 -11.97 -3.11 8.42
N VAL A 4 -11.24 -2.02 8.51
CA VAL A 4 -11.80 -0.67 8.64
C VAL A 4 -11.38 0.17 7.45
N ALA A 5 -12.31 0.87 6.82
CA ALA A 5 -12.06 1.87 5.79
C ALA A 5 -12.47 3.25 6.30
N ALA A 6 -11.54 4.20 6.28
CA ALA A 6 -11.84 5.60 6.60
C ALA A 6 -12.46 6.29 5.37
N VAL A 7 -13.72 6.76 5.50
CA VAL A 7 -14.50 7.39 4.44
C VAL A 7 -14.77 8.85 4.79
N ASN A 8 -14.58 9.76 3.83
CA ASN A 8 -14.80 11.20 4.02
C ASN A 8 -15.61 11.85 2.88
N GLY A 9 -16.32 11.05 2.08
CA GLY A 9 -17.14 11.53 0.96
C GLY A 9 -16.37 11.87 -0.32
N LEU A 10 -15.03 11.86 -0.28
CA LEU A 10 -14.23 12.05 -1.50
C LEU A 10 -14.08 10.75 -2.28
N ILE A 11 -14.12 10.83 -3.60
CA ILE A 11 -13.94 9.66 -4.50
C ILE A 11 -12.64 8.87 -4.19
N THR A 12 -11.59 9.54 -3.73
CA THR A 12 -10.34 8.86 -3.35
C THR A 12 -10.51 7.99 -2.11
N SER A 13 -11.35 8.40 -1.15
CA SER A 13 -11.66 7.58 0.03
C SER A 13 -12.58 6.41 -0.31
N GLU A 14 -13.49 6.60 -1.25
CA GLU A 14 -14.35 5.55 -1.79
C GLU A 14 -13.51 4.46 -2.49
N ILE A 15 -12.57 4.86 -3.36
CA ILE A 15 -11.64 3.91 -3.99
C ILE A 15 -10.77 3.18 -2.96
N ALA A 16 -10.30 3.86 -1.93
CA ALA A 16 -9.58 3.20 -0.84
C ALA A 16 -10.45 2.18 -0.09
N ALA A 17 -11.73 2.48 0.08
CA ALA A 17 -12.69 1.56 0.68
C ALA A 17 -13.01 0.36 -0.23
N PHE A 18 -13.00 0.52 -1.56
CA PHE A 18 -13.08 -0.62 -2.48
C PHE A 18 -11.88 -1.57 -2.34
N TYR A 19 -10.66 -1.05 -2.19
CA TYR A 19 -9.51 -1.91 -1.88
C TYR A 19 -9.67 -2.60 -0.52
N ALA A 20 -10.22 -1.91 0.48
CA ALA A 20 -10.53 -2.50 1.79
C ALA A 20 -11.58 -3.61 1.69
N LEU A 21 -12.63 -3.40 0.90
CA LEU A 21 -13.67 -4.38 0.60
C LEU A 21 -13.07 -5.64 -0.03
N ARG A 22 -12.26 -5.50 -1.07
CA ARG A 22 -11.60 -6.62 -1.73
C ARG A 22 -10.68 -7.39 -0.78
N PHE A 23 -9.96 -6.68 0.09
CA PHE A 23 -9.15 -7.30 1.13
C PHE A 23 -10.01 -8.03 2.17
N ALA A 24 -11.11 -7.43 2.62
CA ALA A 24 -12.06 -8.03 3.56
C ALA A 24 -12.68 -9.31 3.00
N ALA A 25 -13.17 -9.29 1.76
CA ALA A 25 -13.72 -10.44 1.06
C ALA A 25 -12.71 -11.60 0.99
N GLN A 26 -11.45 -11.33 0.63
CA GLN A 26 -10.40 -12.34 0.53
C GLN A 26 -10.12 -13.05 1.86
N HIS A 27 -10.31 -12.37 2.98
CA HIS A 27 -10.02 -12.89 4.33
C HIS A 27 -11.27 -13.34 5.09
N GLY A 28 -12.47 -13.19 4.51
CA GLY A 28 -13.73 -13.47 5.20
C GLY A 28 -13.97 -12.56 6.41
N PHE A 29 -13.52 -11.31 6.35
CA PHE A 29 -13.69 -10.31 7.40
C PHE A 29 -14.86 -9.36 7.08
N PRO A 30 -15.63 -8.94 8.08
CA PRO A 30 -16.56 -7.82 7.90
C PRO A 30 -15.79 -6.51 7.67
N LEU A 31 -16.44 -5.59 6.93
CA LEU A 31 -15.92 -4.26 6.62
C LEU A 31 -16.65 -3.19 7.45
N THR A 32 -15.91 -2.39 8.21
CA THR A 32 -16.45 -1.21 8.87
C THR A 32 -16.11 0.04 8.08
N LEU A 33 -17.11 0.81 7.70
CA LEU A 33 -16.99 2.13 7.09
C LEU A 33 -16.97 3.16 8.19
N LEU A 34 -15.80 3.75 8.45
CA LEU A 34 -15.58 4.69 9.56
C LEU A 34 -15.47 6.12 9.03
N HIS A 35 -16.35 7.00 9.49
CA HIS A 35 -16.23 8.43 9.30
C HIS A 35 -16.03 9.13 10.65
N VAL A 36 -15.14 10.13 10.67
CA VAL A 36 -15.02 11.05 11.80
C VAL A 36 -15.39 12.44 11.30
N GLU A 37 -16.47 12.98 11.84
CA GLU A 37 -17.02 14.29 11.45
C GLU A 37 -15.95 15.37 11.44
N ASN A 38 -15.89 16.07 10.33
CA ASN A 38 -15.01 17.20 10.10
C ASN A 38 -15.83 18.32 9.43
N SER A 39 -15.61 19.56 9.85
CA SER A 39 -16.31 20.73 9.30
C SER A 39 -16.10 20.95 7.79
N LEU A 40 -15.15 20.25 7.18
CA LEU A 40 -14.84 20.33 5.75
C LEU A 40 -15.54 19.25 4.92
N ASP A 41 -16.08 18.22 5.56
CA ASP A 41 -16.70 17.09 4.88
C ASP A 41 -18.22 17.30 4.78
N SER A 42 -18.80 16.99 3.62
CA SER A 42 -20.26 16.95 3.43
C SER A 42 -20.79 15.61 3.94
N LEU A 43 -21.66 15.62 4.93
CA LEU A 43 -22.28 14.40 5.44
C LEU A 43 -23.07 13.66 4.36
N GLU A 44 -23.73 14.39 3.45
CA GLU A 44 -24.46 13.82 2.33
C GLU A 44 -23.52 13.05 1.39
N ASP A 45 -22.34 13.60 1.09
CA ASP A 45 -21.35 12.92 0.25
C ASP A 45 -20.75 11.69 0.94
N VAL A 46 -20.55 11.76 2.28
CA VAL A 46 -20.11 10.62 3.09
C VAL A 46 -21.13 9.49 3.05
N GLU A 47 -22.42 9.81 3.28
CA GLU A 47 -23.50 8.82 3.27
C GLU A 47 -23.66 8.19 1.87
N ARG A 48 -23.55 9.00 0.82
CA ARG A 48 -23.58 8.52 -0.58
C ARG A 48 -22.41 7.56 -0.84
N SER A 49 -21.19 7.92 -0.48
CA SER A 49 -20.02 7.06 -0.65
C SER A 49 -20.17 5.76 0.13
N MET A 50 -20.67 5.81 1.38
CA MET A 50 -20.91 4.60 2.17
C MET A 50 -21.96 3.70 1.53
N ALA A 51 -23.04 4.26 0.97
CA ALA A 51 -24.08 3.49 0.30
C ALA A 51 -23.56 2.74 -0.94
N VAL A 52 -22.72 3.41 -1.74
CA VAL A 52 -22.07 2.79 -2.92
C VAL A 52 -21.17 1.61 -2.51
N ILE A 53 -20.40 1.77 -1.40
CA ILE A 53 -19.52 0.70 -0.93
C ILE A 53 -20.33 -0.47 -0.36
N GLU A 54 -21.45 -0.21 0.34
CA GLU A 54 -22.31 -1.26 0.87
C GLU A 54 -23.01 -2.06 -0.22
N GLU A 55 -23.44 -1.38 -1.30
CA GLU A 55 -23.98 -2.06 -2.48
C GLU A 55 -22.96 -3.03 -3.07
N ALA A 56 -21.73 -2.57 -3.28
CA ALA A 56 -20.66 -3.42 -3.77
C ALA A 56 -20.27 -4.54 -2.78
N ALA A 57 -20.37 -4.28 -1.47
CA ALA A 57 -20.10 -5.27 -0.45
C ALA A 57 -21.16 -6.39 -0.42
N SER A 58 -22.40 -6.05 -0.72
CA SER A 58 -23.48 -7.04 -0.87
C SER A 58 -23.22 -7.98 -2.04
N ASP A 59 -22.68 -7.48 -3.15
CA ASP A 59 -22.31 -8.29 -4.32
C ASP A 59 -21.15 -9.26 -4.02
N ASP A 60 -20.28 -8.89 -3.08
CA ASP A 60 -19.12 -9.69 -2.65
C ASP A 60 -19.40 -10.53 -1.37
N ASP A 61 -20.65 -10.63 -0.89
CA ASP A 61 -21.07 -11.32 0.35
C ASP A 61 -20.31 -10.83 1.60
N VAL A 62 -19.91 -9.55 1.65
CA VAL A 62 -19.20 -8.94 2.78
C VAL A 62 -20.17 -8.17 3.67
N THR A 63 -20.25 -8.55 4.95
CA THR A 63 -21.02 -7.80 5.94
C THR A 63 -20.39 -6.44 6.20
N THR A 64 -21.19 -5.37 6.16
CA THR A 64 -20.77 -4.00 6.41
C THR A 64 -21.37 -3.42 7.69
N GLU A 65 -20.66 -2.47 8.28
CA GLU A 65 -21.09 -1.67 9.43
C GLU A 65 -20.70 -0.21 9.21
N ARG A 66 -21.62 0.75 9.41
CA ARG A 66 -21.32 2.20 9.39
C ARG A 66 -21.04 2.68 10.81
N ILE A 67 -19.97 3.44 10.97
CA ILE A 67 -19.58 4.08 12.22
C ILE A 67 -19.34 5.56 11.95
N LEU A 68 -20.17 6.40 12.53
CA LEU A 68 -20.04 7.86 12.51
C LEU A 68 -19.58 8.32 13.88
N LEU A 69 -18.46 9.00 13.96
CA LEU A 69 -17.87 9.49 15.22
C LEU A 69 -17.60 10.98 15.12
N ALA A 70 -17.71 11.67 16.25
CA ALA A 70 -17.37 13.10 16.33
C ALA A 70 -16.04 13.31 17.06
N GLY A 71 -15.35 14.42 16.73
CA GLY A 71 -14.14 14.86 17.43
C GLY A 71 -12.89 14.95 16.56
N ASN A 72 -11.74 15.00 17.21
CA ASN A 72 -10.46 15.07 16.47
C ASN A 72 -10.20 13.75 15.73
N PRO A 73 -10.07 13.74 14.40
CA PRO A 73 -9.99 12.51 13.60
C PRO A 73 -8.91 11.53 14.09
N ILE A 74 -7.71 12.02 14.36
CA ILE A 74 -6.59 11.16 14.79
C ILE A 74 -6.84 10.49 16.14
N LYS A 75 -7.26 11.29 17.12
CA LYS A 75 -7.52 10.78 18.47
C LYS A 75 -8.69 9.80 18.46
N THR A 76 -9.73 10.12 17.71
CA THR A 76 -10.96 9.32 17.60
C THR A 76 -10.70 8.00 16.89
N ILE A 77 -10.00 8.01 15.74
CA ILE A 77 -9.61 6.79 15.03
C ILE A 77 -8.73 5.91 15.93
N ARG A 78 -7.70 6.49 16.57
CA ARG A 78 -6.83 5.71 17.47
C ARG A 78 -7.60 5.05 18.60
N LYS A 79 -8.50 5.80 19.26
CA LYS A 79 -9.37 5.28 20.33
C LYS A 79 -10.23 4.12 19.82
N TYR A 80 -10.85 4.29 18.65
CA TYR A 80 -11.65 3.25 18.01
C TYR A 80 -10.85 1.99 17.72
N LEU A 81 -9.67 2.12 17.11
CA LEU A 81 -8.80 1.00 16.78
C LEU A 81 -8.27 0.25 18.02
N SER A 82 -8.03 0.98 19.13
CA SER A 82 -7.58 0.36 20.38
C SER A 82 -8.72 -0.36 21.14
N ALA A 83 -9.96 0.05 20.93
CA ALA A 83 -11.14 -0.55 21.58
C ALA A 83 -11.75 -1.72 20.80
N ASN A 84 -11.37 -1.90 19.54
CA ASN A 84 -11.96 -2.89 18.63
C ASN A 84 -10.91 -3.85 18.07
N ARG A 85 -11.33 -5.09 17.77
CA ARG A 85 -10.46 -6.12 17.15
C ARG A 85 -10.36 -5.87 15.64
N VAL A 86 -9.56 -4.88 15.25
CA VAL A 86 -9.31 -4.51 13.85
C VAL A 86 -8.04 -5.21 13.37
N ASP A 87 -8.05 -5.69 12.14
CA ASP A 87 -6.89 -6.24 11.44
C ASP A 87 -6.11 -5.12 10.74
N THR A 88 -6.76 -4.47 9.79
CA THR A 88 -6.14 -3.44 8.94
C THR A 88 -7.06 -2.23 8.82
N LEU A 89 -6.48 -1.04 8.95
CA LEU A 89 -7.11 0.23 8.59
C LEU A 89 -6.70 0.66 7.19
N PHE A 90 -7.66 0.92 6.32
CA PHE A 90 -7.46 1.55 5.02
C PHE A 90 -7.81 3.02 5.08
N CYS A 91 -6.96 3.87 4.52
CA CYS A 91 -7.25 5.29 4.32
C CYS A 91 -6.64 5.80 3.03
N SER A 92 -7.25 6.84 2.44
CA SER A 92 -6.74 7.48 1.23
C SER A 92 -5.76 8.61 1.53
N THR A 93 -4.94 8.96 0.54
CA THR A 93 -4.20 10.21 0.52
C THR A 93 -4.76 11.13 -0.55
N SER A 94 -4.88 12.43 -0.25
CA SER A 94 -5.15 13.45 -1.24
C SER A 94 -3.84 13.96 -1.85
N ARG A 95 -3.78 14.16 -3.19
CA ARG A 95 -2.66 14.84 -3.88
C ARG A 95 -2.65 16.35 -3.65
N HIS A 96 -3.83 16.94 -3.39
CA HIS A 96 -3.97 18.38 -3.16
C HIS A 96 -3.64 18.71 -1.70
N ARG A 97 -2.42 19.13 -1.46
CA ARG A 97 -1.97 19.62 -0.14
C ARG A 97 -1.85 21.14 -0.15
N THR A 98 -2.52 21.78 0.81
CA THR A 98 -2.03 23.02 1.37
C THR A 98 -0.80 22.72 2.22
N PHE A 99 0.28 23.46 2.01
CA PHE A 99 1.64 23.27 2.58
C PHE A 99 1.70 23.21 4.12
N PHE A 100 0.62 23.48 4.83
CA PHE A 100 0.60 23.70 6.29
C PHE A 100 -0.22 22.68 7.11
N GLN A 101 -0.88 21.69 6.50
CA GLN A 101 -1.60 20.67 7.26
C GLN A 101 -0.96 19.30 7.10
N ASN A 102 -0.44 18.75 8.22
CA ASN A 102 -0.05 17.35 8.27
C ASN A 102 -1.26 16.49 7.91
N SER A 103 -1.22 15.83 6.76
CA SER A 103 -2.33 15.00 6.30
C SER A 103 -2.62 13.91 7.34
N LEU A 104 -3.88 13.46 7.40
CA LEU A 104 -4.31 12.30 8.20
C LEU A 104 -3.32 11.12 8.05
N ARG A 105 -2.86 10.86 6.82
CA ARG A 105 -1.82 9.87 6.51
C ARG A 105 -0.56 10.08 7.35
N GLN A 106 0.06 11.27 7.29
CA GLN A 106 1.31 11.51 8.01
C GLN A 106 1.14 11.28 9.50
N GLN A 107 0.05 11.79 10.07
CA GLN A 107 -0.22 11.64 11.49
C GLN A 107 -0.44 10.17 11.86
N LEU A 108 -1.18 9.39 11.06
CA LEU A 108 -1.41 7.96 11.32
C LEU A 108 -0.14 7.12 11.14
N THR A 109 0.75 7.48 10.20
CA THR A 109 1.98 6.70 9.97
C THR A 109 3.04 6.89 11.06
N TYR A 110 3.02 8.02 11.77
CA TYR A 110 3.93 8.27 12.90
C TYR A 110 3.42 7.78 14.24
N LEU A 111 2.15 7.39 14.33
CA LEU A 111 1.57 6.88 15.56
C LEU A 111 1.76 5.36 15.67
N PRO A 112 2.09 4.85 16.86
CA PRO A 112 2.00 3.43 17.14
C PRO A 112 0.52 3.02 17.13
N LEU A 113 0.09 2.35 16.07
CA LEU A 113 -1.26 1.81 15.95
C LEU A 113 -1.23 0.31 16.26
N PRO A 114 -2.24 -0.23 16.96
CA PRO A 114 -2.32 -1.66 17.28
C PRO A 114 -2.75 -2.52 16.09
N VAL A 115 -2.85 -1.92 14.91
CA VAL A 115 -3.37 -2.53 13.67
C VAL A 115 -2.44 -2.26 12.50
N ASP A 116 -2.56 -3.04 11.45
CA ASP A 116 -1.90 -2.75 10.19
C ASP A 116 -2.55 -1.53 9.52
N LEU A 117 -1.76 -0.74 8.80
CA LEU A 117 -2.25 0.45 8.11
C LEU A 117 -1.94 0.33 6.62
N ALA A 118 -2.96 0.45 5.79
CA ALA A 118 -2.87 0.51 4.34
C ALA A 118 -3.26 1.92 3.87
N VAL A 119 -2.29 2.66 3.37
CA VAL A 119 -2.49 4.01 2.84
C VAL A 119 -2.59 3.95 1.34
N VAL A 120 -3.75 4.27 0.80
CA VAL A 120 -4.05 4.21 -0.63
C VAL A 120 -3.84 5.58 -1.26
N GLN A 121 -2.95 5.64 -2.24
CA GLN A 121 -2.83 6.78 -3.13
C GLN A 121 -3.52 6.48 -4.45
N VAL A 122 -4.56 7.22 -4.74
CA VAL A 122 -5.36 7.08 -5.96
C VAL A 122 -4.82 8.00 -7.04
N VAL A 123 -4.50 7.42 -8.18
CA VAL A 123 -4.04 8.10 -9.41
C VAL A 123 -5.04 7.89 -10.53
N ARG A 124 -5.56 6.66 -10.62
CA ARG A 124 -6.53 6.24 -11.63
C ARG A 124 -7.80 5.76 -10.94
N LEU A 125 -8.94 6.34 -11.29
CA LEU A 125 -10.22 6.04 -10.66
C LEU A 125 -10.76 4.66 -11.04
N ASP A 126 -10.52 4.23 -12.27
CA ASP A 126 -10.97 2.96 -12.85
C ASP A 126 -10.20 1.73 -12.33
N ALA A 127 -9.00 1.93 -11.81
CA ALA A 127 -8.08 0.83 -11.51
C ALA A 127 -8.50 -0.03 -10.30
N ALA A 128 -9.38 0.44 -9.41
CA ALA A 128 -9.82 -0.34 -8.25
C ALA A 128 -10.75 -1.51 -8.62
N HIS A 129 -11.43 -1.42 -9.75
CA HIS A 129 -12.38 -2.45 -10.21
C HIS A 129 -11.73 -3.55 -11.05
N ALA A 130 -10.62 -3.23 -11.74
CA ALA A 130 -10.00 -4.14 -12.71
C ALA A 130 -8.47 -4.15 -12.58
N VAL A 131 -7.96 -4.74 -11.50
CA VAL A 131 -6.53 -4.93 -11.30
C VAL A 131 -6.08 -6.23 -11.99
N ARG A 132 -5.35 -6.12 -13.10
CA ARG A 132 -4.81 -7.28 -13.83
C ARG A 132 -3.36 -7.58 -13.50
N ASN A 133 -2.59 -6.54 -13.19
CA ASN A 133 -1.16 -6.67 -12.89
C ASN A 133 -0.83 -5.88 -11.62
N VAL A 134 -0.23 -6.56 -10.65
CA VAL A 134 0.24 -5.98 -9.39
C VAL A 134 1.74 -6.09 -9.29
N VAL A 135 2.40 -5.03 -8.89
CA VAL A 135 3.86 -5.00 -8.71
C VAL A 135 4.24 -4.71 -7.26
N LEU A 136 5.26 -5.40 -6.79
CA LEU A 136 5.89 -5.20 -5.49
C LEU A 136 7.37 -4.82 -5.71
N PRO A 137 7.72 -3.53 -5.70
CA PRO A 137 9.12 -3.13 -5.59
C PRO A 137 9.69 -3.55 -4.24
N ILE A 138 10.84 -4.22 -4.26
CA ILE A 138 11.49 -4.69 -3.04
C ILE A 138 12.81 -3.97 -2.77
N GLU A 139 13.17 -3.90 -1.50
CA GLU A 139 14.49 -3.50 -1.05
C GLU A 139 15.36 -4.73 -0.87
N GLU A 140 16.65 -4.62 -1.18
CA GLU A 140 17.57 -5.76 -1.20
C GLU A 140 17.79 -6.39 0.17
N ASP A 141 17.67 -5.62 1.25
CA ASP A 141 18.18 -6.02 2.56
C ASP A 141 17.16 -6.66 3.50
N ARG A 142 15.86 -6.66 3.18
CA ARG A 142 14.83 -7.12 4.13
C ARG A 142 13.67 -7.87 3.46
N LEU A 143 13.60 -9.17 3.72
CA LEU A 143 12.41 -9.95 3.46
C LEU A 143 11.34 -9.60 4.50
N SER A 144 10.20 -9.07 4.07
CA SER A 144 9.03 -8.90 4.92
C SER A 144 7.93 -9.87 4.50
N VAL A 145 7.77 -10.96 5.24
CA VAL A 145 6.72 -11.95 5.02
C VAL A 145 5.34 -11.29 5.08
N LYS A 146 5.14 -10.40 6.04
CA LYS A 146 3.87 -9.70 6.24
C LYS A 146 3.49 -8.81 5.05
N LYS A 147 4.45 -8.03 4.53
CA LYS A 147 4.27 -7.23 3.31
C LYS A 147 3.97 -8.11 2.10
N PHE A 148 4.70 -9.21 1.97
CA PHE A 148 4.47 -10.14 0.87
C PHE A 148 3.09 -10.82 0.99
N SER A 149 2.65 -11.20 2.18
CA SER A 149 1.31 -11.74 2.41
C SER A 149 0.22 -10.75 2.04
N PHE A 150 0.39 -9.48 2.40
CA PHE A 150 -0.52 -8.41 2.02
C PHE A 150 -0.59 -8.25 0.49
N PHE A 151 0.55 -8.23 -0.20
CA PHE A 151 0.63 -8.22 -1.66
C PHE A 151 -0.05 -9.44 -2.28
N ALA A 152 0.19 -10.64 -1.75
CA ALA A 152 -0.41 -11.88 -2.22
C ALA A 152 -1.94 -11.90 -2.07
N SER A 153 -2.47 -11.25 -1.03
CA SER A 153 -3.92 -11.13 -0.82
C SER A 153 -4.57 -10.38 -1.99
N PHE A 154 -4.01 -9.25 -2.41
CA PHE A 154 -4.52 -8.53 -3.58
C PHE A 154 -4.38 -9.31 -4.88
N ALA A 155 -3.25 -10.01 -5.06
CA ALA A 155 -3.06 -10.87 -6.22
C ALA A 155 -4.17 -11.92 -6.34
N LYS A 156 -4.52 -12.57 -5.24
CA LYS A 156 -5.59 -13.58 -5.20
C LYS A 156 -6.96 -12.99 -5.44
N THR A 157 -7.29 -11.90 -4.75
CA THR A 157 -8.59 -11.24 -4.85
C THR A 157 -8.93 -10.87 -6.29
N TYR A 158 -7.96 -10.35 -7.01
CA TYR A 158 -8.16 -9.92 -8.40
C TYR A 158 -7.81 -10.98 -9.45
N GLY A 159 -7.28 -12.13 -9.06
CA GLY A 159 -6.70 -13.10 -10.01
C GLY A 159 -5.58 -12.46 -10.84
N ALA A 160 -4.88 -11.50 -10.27
CA ALA A 160 -3.92 -10.66 -10.99
C ALA A 160 -2.59 -11.37 -11.22
N ALA A 161 -1.94 -11.04 -12.34
CA ALA A 161 -0.54 -11.37 -12.55
C ALA A 161 0.32 -10.55 -11.59
N THR A 162 1.34 -11.20 -11.01
CA THR A 162 2.18 -10.58 -9.98
C THR A 162 3.61 -10.45 -10.45
N GLU A 163 4.24 -9.34 -10.06
CA GLU A 163 5.65 -9.12 -10.30
C GLU A 163 6.35 -8.58 -9.05
N ILE A 164 7.49 -9.17 -8.71
CA ILE A 164 8.47 -8.55 -7.84
C ILE A 164 9.47 -7.82 -8.72
N TYR A 165 9.70 -6.56 -8.41
CA TYR A 165 10.70 -5.73 -9.07
C TYR A 165 11.81 -5.34 -8.10
N SER A 166 13.01 -5.80 -8.40
CA SER A 166 14.23 -5.53 -7.62
C SER A 166 15.17 -4.63 -8.40
N VAL A 167 15.81 -3.69 -7.72
CA VAL A 167 16.81 -2.79 -8.32
C VAL A 167 18.06 -2.77 -7.44
N THR A 168 19.18 -3.23 -8.02
CA THR A 168 20.50 -3.07 -7.39
C THR A 168 21.11 -1.73 -7.78
N LEU A 169 21.55 -0.97 -6.78
CA LEU A 169 22.28 0.26 -6.99
C LEU A 169 23.75 -0.03 -7.25
N VAL A 170 24.25 0.49 -8.36
CA VAL A 170 25.67 0.35 -8.71
C VAL A 170 26.22 1.70 -9.16
N ASP A 171 27.35 2.09 -8.58
CA ASP A 171 28.05 3.30 -8.97
C ASP A 171 28.64 3.19 -10.38
N SER A 172 28.78 4.34 -11.05
CA SER A 172 29.27 4.42 -12.43
C SER A 172 30.64 3.77 -12.63
N GLU A 173 31.51 3.90 -11.62
CA GLU A 173 32.86 3.32 -11.67
C GLU A 173 32.82 1.79 -11.60
N ILE A 174 31.92 1.23 -10.81
CA ILE A 174 31.72 -0.20 -10.69
C ILE A 174 31.11 -0.75 -11.98
N LEU A 175 30.12 -0.05 -12.54
CA LEU A 175 29.50 -0.42 -13.83
C LEU A 175 30.54 -0.46 -14.97
N ALA A 176 31.44 0.52 -15.00
CA ALA A 176 32.50 0.58 -16.02
C ALA A 176 33.58 -0.50 -15.86
N LYS A 177 33.76 -1.05 -14.67
CA LYS A 177 34.75 -2.08 -14.32
C LYS A 177 34.12 -3.47 -14.15
N MET A 178 32.84 -3.63 -14.48
CA MET A 178 32.08 -4.85 -14.24
C MET A 178 32.58 -5.97 -15.17
N ASP A 179 33.32 -6.90 -14.61
CA ASP A 179 33.75 -8.11 -15.27
C ASP A 179 32.76 -9.28 -15.07
N ILE A 180 33.04 -10.41 -15.69
CA ILE A 180 32.17 -11.58 -15.61
C ILE A 180 32.08 -12.18 -14.18
N HIS A 181 33.15 -12.06 -13.39
CA HIS A 181 33.20 -12.60 -12.03
C HIS A 181 32.36 -11.74 -11.08
N LEU A 182 32.49 -10.42 -11.18
CA LEU A 182 31.70 -9.46 -10.42
C LEU A 182 30.21 -9.59 -10.77
N THR A 183 29.90 -9.72 -12.05
CA THR A 183 28.52 -9.95 -12.55
C THR A 183 27.93 -11.24 -11.99
N ARG A 184 28.67 -12.35 -12.01
CA ARG A 184 28.21 -13.62 -11.45
C ARG A 184 27.99 -13.54 -9.94
N SER A 185 28.90 -12.92 -9.20
CA SER A 185 28.77 -12.74 -7.75
C SER A 185 27.53 -11.91 -7.40
N LEU A 186 27.27 -10.83 -8.13
CA LEU A 186 26.09 -10.00 -7.97
C LEU A 186 24.81 -10.79 -8.25
N LEU A 187 24.75 -11.50 -9.39
CA LEU A 187 23.59 -12.32 -9.75
C LEU A 187 23.32 -13.44 -8.76
N SER A 188 24.36 -14.07 -8.18
CA SER A 188 24.19 -15.09 -7.15
C SER A 188 23.51 -14.50 -5.91
N LYS A 189 24.01 -13.38 -5.39
CA LYS A 189 23.41 -12.69 -4.23
C LYS A 189 21.97 -12.30 -4.48
N ILE A 190 21.67 -11.77 -5.66
CA ILE A 190 20.31 -11.40 -6.05
C ILE A 190 19.40 -12.63 -6.09
N ASN A 191 19.86 -13.72 -6.71
CA ASN A 191 19.09 -14.96 -6.81
C ASN A 191 18.81 -15.57 -5.42
N ASP A 192 19.79 -15.55 -4.52
CA ASP A 192 19.63 -16.05 -3.15
C ASP A 192 18.55 -15.25 -2.42
N HIS A 193 18.60 -13.92 -2.50
CA HIS A 193 17.59 -13.05 -1.89
C HIS A 193 16.20 -13.27 -2.51
N LEU A 194 16.09 -13.34 -3.84
CA LEU A 194 14.83 -13.51 -4.55
C LEU A 194 14.23 -14.91 -4.38
N SER A 195 15.05 -15.93 -4.10
CA SER A 195 14.60 -17.30 -3.87
C SER A 195 13.58 -17.42 -2.73
N HIS A 196 13.69 -16.56 -1.70
CA HIS A 196 12.75 -16.52 -0.58
C HIS A 196 11.35 -16.11 -1.04
N TYR A 197 11.26 -15.12 -1.94
CA TYR A 197 9.98 -14.68 -2.48
C TYR A 197 9.33 -15.74 -3.37
N VAL A 198 10.13 -16.49 -4.14
CA VAL A 198 9.64 -17.63 -4.92
C VAL A 198 9.05 -18.72 -4.02
N LYS A 199 9.72 -19.03 -2.92
CA LYS A 199 9.21 -20.00 -1.93
C LYS A 199 7.90 -19.51 -1.30
N LEU A 200 7.82 -18.24 -0.90
CA LEU A 200 6.60 -17.64 -0.35
C LEU A 200 5.45 -17.66 -1.36
N ALA A 201 5.72 -17.31 -2.62
CA ALA A 201 4.71 -17.35 -3.68
C ALA A 201 4.13 -18.76 -3.88
N ARG A 202 5.00 -19.79 -3.88
CA ARG A 202 4.57 -21.19 -3.96
C ARG A 202 3.71 -21.60 -2.77
N CYS A 203 4.14 -21.25 -1.55
CA CYS A 203 3.37 -21.53 -0.34
C CYS A 203 2.00 -20.86 -0.36
N MET A 204 1.91 -19.67 -0.95
CA MET A 204 0.68 -18.90 -1.05
C MET A 204 -0.15 -19.21 -2.31
N GLY A 205 0.34 -20.05 -3.22
CA GLY A 205 -0.37 -20.43 -4.43
C GLY A 205 -0.62 -19.27 -5.40
N ILE A 206 0.32 -18.31 -5.51
CA ILE A 206 0.24 -17.21 -6.48
C ILE A 206 1.29 -17.35 -7.58
N PRO A 207 0.96 -17.03 -8.84
CA PRO A 207 1.95 -16.93 -9.90
C PRO A 207 2.86 -15.74 -9.60
N LEU A 208 4.18 -15.88 -9.80
CA LEU A 208 5.11 -14.80 -9.52
C LEU A 208 6.12 -14.65 -10.64
N ARG A 209 6.18 -13.49 -11.26
CA ARG A 209 7.29 -13.06 -12.11
C ARG A 209 8.29 -12.28 -11.25
N ILE A 210 9.56 -12.47 -11.55
CA ILE A 210 10.64 -11.71 -10.93
C ILE A 210 11.37 -10.96 -12.02
N LYS A 211 11.56 -9.66 -11.82
CA LYS A 211 12.35 -8.80 -12.67
C LYS A 211 13.39 -8.08 -11.84
N HIS A 212 14.60 -8.05 -12.35
CA HIS A 212 15.72 -7.38 -11.73
C HIS A 212 16.35 -6.37 -12.66
N SER A 213 16.77 -5.24 -12.16
CA SER A 213 17.50 -4.20 -12.89
C SER A 213 18.68 -3.68 -12.07
N VAL A 214 19.68 -3.17 -12.78
CA VAL A 214 20.81 -2.45 -12.18
C VAL A 214 20.70 -0.98 -12.56
N ALA A 215 20.81 -0.08 -11.62
CA ALA A 215 20.65 1.35 -11.88
C ALA A 215 21.46 2.21 -10.90
N ARG A 216 21.62 3.49 -11.25
CA ARG A 216 22.22 4.50 -10.37
C ARG A 216 21.22 5.08 -9.37
N ASN A 217 19.96 5.15 -9.76
CA ASN A 217 18.86 5.66 -8.93
C ASN A 217 17.71 4.66 -8.94
N LYS A 218 17.36 4.17 -7.76
CA LYS A 218 16.31 3.17 -7.58
C LYS A 218 14.94 3.72 -7.96
N ILE A 219 14.62 4.94 -7.54
CA ILE A 219 13.30 5.53 -7.76
C ILE A 219 13.07 5.79 -9.24
N ASP A 220 14.05 6.39 -9.93
CA ASP A 220 13.97 6.63 -11.37
C ASP A 220 13.76 5.31 -12.14
N GLN A 221 14.46 4.27 -11.73
CA GLN A 221 14.34 2.97 -12.36
C GLN A 221 13.00 2.29 -12.11
N VAL A 222 12.43 2.43 -10.90
CA VAL A 222 11.09 1.94 -10.59
C VAL A 222 10.04 2.70 -11.39
N LEU A 223 10.11 4.03 -11.42
CA LEU A 223 9.18 4.88 -12.20
C LEU A 223 9.25 4.58 -13.70
N HIS A 224 10.46 4.41 -14.24
CA HIS A 224 10.66 4.00 -15.62
C HIS A 224 10.00 2.62 -15.89
N HIS A 225 10.18 1.66 -14.99
CA HIS A 225 9.56 0.35 -15.11
C HIS A 225 8.02 0.44 -15.09
N LEU A 226 7.46 1.22 -14.18
CA LEU A 226 6.01 1.42 -14.09
C LEU A 226 5.41 2.10 -15.32
N SER A 227 6.13 3.04 -15.93
CA SER A 227 5.65 3.77 -17.12
C SER A 227 5.69 2.94 -18.41
N HIS A 228 6.48 1.87 -18.46
CA HIS A 228 6.64 1.01 -19.64
C HIS A 228 5.89 -0.32 -19.55
N HIS A 229 5.18 -0.58 -18.44
CA HIS A 229 4.43 -1.81 -18.24
C HIS A 229 3.02 -1.50 -17.75
N ASP A 230 2.05 -2.31 -18.14
CA ASP A 230 0.65 -2.13 -17.78
C ASP A 230 0.35 -2.67 -16.37
N PHE A 231 0.83 -1.96 -15.34
CA PHE A 231 0.46 -2.21 -13.95
C PHE A 231 -0.70 -1.30 -13.55
N GLN A 232 -1.64 -1.83 -12.75
CA GLN A 232 -2.75 -1.06 -12.19
C GLN A 232 -2.53 -0.74 -10.71
N LEU A 233 -1.76 -1.58 -10.01
CA LEU A 233 -1.52 -1.44 -8.58
C LEU A 233 -0.06 -1.71 -8.23
N MET A 234 0.53 -0.79 -7.47
CA MET A 234 1.81 -0.98 -6.80
C MET A 234 1.58 -1.13 -5.30
N ILE A 235 2.23 -2.12 -4.69
CA ILE A 235 2.23 -2.28 -3.23
C ILE A 235 3.65 -2.07 -2.73
N ILE A 236 3.82 -1.14 -1.80
CA ILE A 236 5.13 -0.84 -1.19
C ILE A 236 5.06 -0.96 0.34
N GLY A 237 6.18 -1.25 0.96
CA GLY A 237 6.29 -1.21 2.41
C GLY A 237 6.61 0.18 2.90
N GLY A 238 5.88 0.64 3.90
CA GLY A 238 6.23 1.80 4.70
C GLY A 238 6.99 1.39 5.96
N SER A 239 7.81 2.31 6.48
CA SER A 239 8.43 2.19 7.81
C SER A 239 7.80 3.22 8.74
N ARG A 240 7.39 2.79 9.93
CA ARG A 240 6.92 3.68 10.99
C ARG A 240 8.10 4.28 11.76
N GLN A 241 9.07 4.87 11.06
CA GLN A 241 10.23 5.48 11.73
C GLN A 241 9.89 6.85 12.33
N SER A 242 10.48 7.12 13.48
CA SER A 242 10.42 8.41 14.17
C SER A 242 10.83 9.57 13.24
N GLY A 243 10.02 10.62 13.19
CA GLY A 243 10.05 11.70 12.21
C GLY A 243 11.31 12.59 12.12
N LEU A 244 12.37 12.31 12.87
CA LEU A 244 13.58 13.13 12.83
C LEU A 244 14.58 12.71 11.74
N SER A 245 14.63 11.45 11.35
CA SER A 245 15.59 10.97 10.34
C SER A 245 15.16 11.20 8.89
N THR A 246 13.86 11.38 8.65
CA THR A 246 13.28 11.57 7.30
C THR A 246 13.32 13.02 6.82
N LEU A 247 13.40 14.01 7.71
CA LEU A 247 13.44 15.44 7.38
C LEU A 247 14.76 15.88 6.71
N LEU A 248 15.86 15.16 6.96
CA LEU A 248 17.21 15.57 6.52
C LEU A 248 17.65 14.99 5.16
N ARG A 249 16.98 13.97 4.61
CA ARG A 249 17.44 13.25 3.40
C ARG A 249 16.44 13.16 2.25
N GLY A 250 15.28 13.80 2.31
CA GLY A 250 14.22 13.59 1.34
C GLY A 250 13.73 12.12 1.39
N ASN A 251 12.46 11.89 1.62
CA ASN A 251 11.93 10.51 1.69
C ASN A 251 11.81 9.93 0.27
N PRO A 252 12.64 8.93 -0.12
CA PRO A 252 12.56 8.35 -1.47
C PRO A 252 11.16 7.80 -1.79
N ILE A 253 10.42 7.31 -0.79
CA ILE A 253 9.06 6.84 -0.94
C ILE A 253 8.10 7.99 -1.31
N GLU A 254 8.31 9.19 -0.78
CA GLU A 254 7.48 10.35 -1.10
C GLU A 254 7.61 10.76 -2.57
N ARG A 255 8.82 10.74 -3.12
CA ARG A 255 9.06 11.00 -4.53
C ARG A 255 8.39 9.93 -5.41
N LEU A 256 8.56 8.65 -5.07
CA LEU A 256 7.92 7.54 -5.78
C LEU A 256 6.39 7.69 -5.77
N LEU A 257 5.80 8.03 -4.62
CA LEU A 257 4.37 8.27 -4.50
C LEU A 257 3.90 9.48 -5.31
N HIS A 258 4.68 10.55 -5.34
CA HIS A 258 4.31 11.76 -6.07
C HIS A 258 4.32 11.57 -7.59
N GLU A 259 5.28 10.80 -8.12
CA GLU A 259 5.53 10.67 -9.55
C GLU A 259 4.91 9.39 -10.16
N THR A 260 4.46 8.43 -9.35
CA THR A 260 3.89 7.16 -9.86
C THR A 260 2.68 7.39 -10.78
N PRO A 261 2.59 6.68 -11.93
CA PRO A 261 1.44 6.78 -12.83
C PRO A 261 0.26 5.87 -12.44
N ILE A 262 0.40 5.06 -11.40
CA ILE A 262 -0.56 4.02 -11.02
C ILE A 262 -0.98 4.13 -9.55
N ASN A 263 -2.11 3.51 -9.19
CA ASN A 263 -2.55 3.44 -7.80
C ASN A 263 -1.52 2.72 -6.95
N THR A 264 -1.32 3.20 -5.73
CA THR A 264 -0.31 2.65 -4.82
C THR A 264 -0.90 2.44 -3.45
N ILE A 265 -0.63 1.28 -2.86
CA ILE A 265 -0.91 1.01 -1.45
C ILE A 265 0.42 0.95 -0.70
N THR A 266 0.60 1.87 0.25
CA THR A 266 1.72 1.81 1.20
C THR A 266 1.26 1.05 2.43
N PHE A 267 1.86 -0.09 2.67
CA PHE A 267 1.54 -0.97 3.80
C PHE A 267 2.50 -0.73 4.96
N TYR A 268 1.95 -0.44 6.14
CA TYR A 268 2.67 -0.30 7.40
C TYR A 268 2.21 -1.40 8.35
N GLY A 269 3.06 -2.36 8.64
CA GLY A 269 2.76 -3.39 9.63
C GLY A 269 2.55 -2.78 11.02
N ARG A 270 1.70 -3.39 11.85
CA ARG A 270 1.66 -3.08 13.28
C ARG A 270 3.02 -3.40 13.89
N ASP A 271 3.42 -2.59 14.84
CA ASP A 271 4.59 -2.90 15.64
C ASP A 271 4.22 -4.11 16.51
N ASP A 272 4.87 -5.24 16.25
CA ASP A 272 4.85 -6.37 17.17
C ASP A 272 5.67 -5.92 18.38
N GLY A 273 4.98 -5.52 19.45
CA GLY A 273 5.54 -5.03 20.70
C GLY A 273 6.38 -6.07 21.43
#